data_15dd31fe54cee9c99cc9d3f011cd4e0c
#
_entry.id   15dd31fe54cee9c99cc9d3f011cd4e0c
#
_cell.length_a   1.000
_cell.length_b   1.000
_cell.length_c   1.000
_cell.angle_alpha   90.00
_cell.angle_beta   90.00
_cell.angle_gamma   90.00
#
_symmetry.space_group_name_H-M   'P 1'
#
loop_
_entity.id
_entity.type
_entity.pdbx_description
1 polymer ?
#
loop_
_entity_poly.entity_id
_entity_poly.type
_entity_poly.pdbx_seq_one_letter_code
_entity_poly.pdbx_strand_id
1 'polypeptide(L)'
;LSLHDALPILEEMLFTDSISWYAPLHICYSIGVDGISVAMLLLSAIIVFTGTFASWKLQPLTKEYFLWFTLLSLGVFGFFISTDLFTMFMFYEVALIPMYLLIGIWGSGRKEYAAMKLTLMLMGGSAFLLIGILGIFYGAGGETMNLLEIAKLHIPDTMQHLFFPLIFLGFGVLGALFPFHTWSPDGHASAPTAVSMLHAGVLMKLGGYGCFRVAMYLMPEGAAMWGDVFLVLTTISVVYGAFSAVVQTDLKYINA
;
A
#
# COMPACT_ATOMS: atom_id res chain seq x y z
N LEU A 1 -2.81 22.00 -17.97
CA LEU A 1 -2.89 20.54 -18.11
C LEU A 1 -3.63 20.02 -16.88
N SER A 2 -4.85 19.51 -17.07
CA SER A 2 -5.60 18.83 -16.01
C SER A 2 -4.82 17.59 -15.58
N LEU A 3 -4.87 17.25 -14.29
CA LEU A 3 -4.29 15.99 -13.78
C LEU A 3 -4.87 14.76 -14.50
N HIS A 4 -6.11 14.89 -14.98
CA HIS A 4 -6.79 13.89 -15.81
C HIS A 4 -6.09 13.61 -17.15
N ASP A 5 -5.51 14.66 -17.77
CA ASP A 5 -4.82 14.53 -19.06
C ASP A 5 -3.39 13.98 -18.93
N ALA A 6 -2.83 14.05 -17.72
CA ALA A 6 -1.45 13.61 -17.44
C ALA A 6 -1.31 12.14 -17.03
N LEU A 7 -2.41 11.47 -16.71
CA LEU A 7 -2.41 10.10 -16.21
C LEU A 7 -3.22 9.18 -17.16
N PRO A 8 -2.62 8.58 -18.19
CA PRO A 8 -3.27 7.55 -19.01
C PRO A 8 -3.40 6.23 -18.20
N ILE A 9 -3.97 6.33 -16.98
CA ILE A 9 -3.98 5.22 -16.02
C ILE A 9 -5.12 4.26 -16.30
N LEU A 10 -6.15 4.68 -17.06
CA LEU A 10 -7.41 3.93 -17.12
C LEU A 10 -8.07 3.89 -18.50
N GLU A 11 -7.37 4.21 -19.57
CA GLU A 11 -8.03 4.19 -20.90
C GLU A 11 -8.44 2.78 -21.34
N GLU A 12 -7.73 1.73 -20.88
CA GLU A 12 -8.17 0.33 -21.11
C GLU A 12 -7.72 -0.59 -19.96
N MET A 13 -8.66 -0.98 -19.10
CA MET A 13 -8.45 -2.09 -18.18
C MET A 13 -8.60 -3.42 -18.93
N LEU A 14 -7.58 -4.26 -18.80
CA LEU A 14 -7.56 -5.60 -19.38
C LEU A 14 -7.91 -6.66 -18.33
N PHE A 15 -8.46 -7.79 -18.79
CA PHE A 15 -8.80 -8.94 -17.95
C PHE A 15 -9.75 -8.60 -16.79
N THR A 16 -10.75 -7.76 -17.08
CA THR A 16 -11.75 -7.39 -16.09
C THR A 16 -12.74 -8.51 -15.84
N ASP A 17 -12.90 -8.88 -14.57
CA ASP A 17 -13.95 -9.79 -14.09
C ASP A 17 -14.45 -9.31 -12.74
N SER A 18 -15.71 -9.63 -12.42
CA SER A 18 -16.30 -9.19 -11.16
C SER A 18 -17.30 -10.21 -10.63
N ILE A 19 -17.18 -10.52 -9.34
CA ILE A 19 -18.06 -11.43 -8.61
C ILE A 19 -18.63 -10.67 -7.42
N SER A 20 -19.95 -10.59 -7.30
CA SER A 20 -20.58 -9.96 -6.14
C SER A 20 -20.31 -10.79 -4.88
N TRP A 21 -19.74 -10.15 -3.86
CA TRP A 21 -19.42 -10.80 -2.59
C TRP A 21 -20.39 -10.40 -1.48
N TYR A 22 -20.62 -9.10 -1.28
CA TYR A 22 -21.52 -8.60 -0.24
C TYR A 22 -22.45 -7.51 -0.77
N ALA A 23 -23.62 -7.93 -1.19
CA ALA A 23 -24.61 -7.07 -1.86
C ALA A 23 -25.08 -5.84 -1.04
N PRO A 24 -25.25 -5.91 0.31
CA PRO A 24 -25.72 -4.75 1.09
C PRO A 24 -24.82 -3.52 1.07
N LEU A 25 -23.51 -3.71 0.84
CA LEU A 25 -22.53 -2.62 0.69
C LEU A 25 -21.97 -2.55 -0.73
N HIS A 26 -22.60 -3.22 -1.69
CA HIS A 26 -22.12 -3.27 -3.08
C HIS A 26 -20.64 -3.65 -3.24
N ILE A 27 -20.15 -4.51 -2.34
CA ILE A 27 -18.78 -5.01 -2.38
C ILE A 27 -18.70 -6.15 -3.39
N CYS A 28 -17.84 -5.98 -4.37
CA CYS A 28 -17.55 -6.96 -5.40
C CYS A 28 -16.07 -7.36 -5.36
N TYR A 29 -15.78 -8.64 -5.54
CA TYR A 29 -14.45 -9.06 -5.89
C TYR A 29 -14.24 -8.76 -7.38
N SER A 30 -13.74 -7.56 -7.66
CA SER A 30 -13.48 -7.09 -9.02
C SER A 30 -11.99 -7.03 -9.26
N ILE A 31 -11.57 -7.58 -10.39
CA ILE A 31 -10.17 -7.61 -10.82
C ILE A 31 -10.02 -6.89 -12.16
N GLY A 32 -8.84 -6.34 -12.38
CA GLY A 32 -8.46 -5.71 -13.64
C GLY A 32 -7.01 -5.25 -13.57
N VAL A 33 -6.36 -5.14 -14.70
CA VAL A 33 -4.98 -4.68 -14.79
C VAL A 33 -4.82 -3.61 -15.86
N ASP A 34 -3.97 -2.64 -15.59
CA ASP A 34 -3.52 -1.61 -16.52
C ASP A 34 -1.99 -1.57 -16.58
N GLY A 35 -1.42 -0.66 -17.34
CA GLY A 35 0.02 -0.56 -17.53
C GLY A 35 0.80 -0.41 -16.22
N ILE A 36 0.29 0.36 -15.24
CA ILE A 36 0.93 0.54 -13.94
C ILE A 36 0.81 -0.73 -13.10
N SER A 37 -0.38 -1.33 -13.04
CA SER A 37 -0.60 -2.60 -12.34
C SER A 37 0.30 -3.71 -12.88
N VAL A 38 0.43 -3.84 -14.20
CA VAL A 38 1.30 -4.84 -14.83
C VAL A 38 2.76 -4.63 -14.45
N ALA A 39 3.26 -3.39 -14.47
CA ALA A 39 4.63 -3.08 -14.06
C ALA A 39 4.88 -3.47 -12.59
N MET A 40 3.93 -3.17 -11.69
CA MET A 40 4.02 -3.51 -10.27
C MET A 40 3.89 -5.02 -10.02
N LEU A 41 3.04 -5.72 -10.78
CA LEU A 41 2.91 -7.17 -10.73
C LEU A 41 4.20 -7.86 -11.20
N LEU A 42 4.80 -7.39 -12.28
CA LEU A 42 6.07 -7.92 -12.79
C LEU A 42 7.21 -7.72 -11.78
N LEU A 43 7.32 -6.53 -11.20
CA LEU A 43 8.28 -6.24 -10.13
C LEU A 43 8.06 -7.17 -8.94
N SER A 44 6.81 -7.36 -8.52
CA SER A 44 6.45 -8.24 -7.41
C SER A 44 6.82 -9.68 -7.69
N ALA A 45 6.55 -10.17 -8.90
CA ALA A 45 6.90 -11.53 -9.33
C ALA A 45 8.42 -11.78 -9.28
N ILE A 46 9.22 -10.84 -9.79
CA ILE A 46 10.68 -10.92 -9.75
C ILE A 46 11.18 -10.96 -8.29
N ILE A 47 10.65 -10.10 -7.42
CA ILE A 47 11.08 -10.04 -6.02
C ILE A 47 10.66 -11.29 -5.25
N VAL A 48 9.44 -11.80 -5.45
CA VAL A 48 8.98 -13.04 -4.82
C VAL A 48 9.83 -14.23 -5.27
N PHE A 49 10.12 -14.33 -6.58
CA PHE A 49 10.97 -15.35 -7.13
C PHE A 49 12.39 -15.31 -6.52
N THR A 50 13.06 -14.18 -6.59
CA THR A 50 14.41 -14.01 -6.03
C THR A 50 14.44 -14.17 -4.51
N GLY A 51 13.41 -13.68 -3.80
CA GLY A 51 13.25 -13.84 -2.35
C GLY A 51 13.10 -15.30 -1.93
N THR A 52 12.38 -16.10 -2.71
CA THR A 52 12.24 -17.55 -2.47
C THR A 52 13.61 -18.24 -2.50
N PHE A 53 14.44 -17.97 -3.51
CA PHE A 53 15.79 -18.53 -3.58
C PHE A 53 16.72 -17.99 -2.49
N ALA A 54 16.63 -16.71 -2.14
CA ALA A 54 17.40 -16.11 -1.06
C ALA A 54 17.11 -16.75 0.31
N SER A 55 15.87 -17.25 0.50
CA SER A 55 15.44 -17.91 1.74
C SER A 55 15.54 -19.44 1.74
N TRP A 56 16.08 -20.06 0.67
CA TRP A 56 16.08 -21.52 0.49
C TRP A 56 16.71 -22.30 1.65
N LYS A 57 17.72 -21.73 2.30
CA LYS A 57 18.46 -22.35 3.42
C LYS A 57 18.01 -21.86 4.79
N LEU A 58 16.88 -21.14 4.88
CA LEU A 58 16.41 -20.57 6.13
C LEU A 58 15.95 -21.67 7.10
N GLN A 59 16.42 -21.60 8.34
CA GLN A 59 16.03 -22.46 9.47
C GLN A 59 15.86 -21.60 10.72
N PRO A 60 15.03 -21.98 11.69
CA PRO A 60 14.08 -23.12 11.76
C PRO A 60 12.73 -22.80 11.10
N LEU A 61 11.80 -23.77 11.14
CA LEU A 61 10.39 -23.59 10.72
C LEU A 61 10.24 -23.17 9.25
N THR A 62 10.94 -23.84 8.36
CA THR A 62 10.99 -23.49 6.93
C THR A 62 9.61 -23.55 6.25
N LYS A 63 8.77 -24.52 6.61
CA LYS A 63 7.42 -24.67 6.02
C LYS A 63 6.53 -23.48 6.39
N GLU A 64 6.52 -23.11 7.64
CA GLU A 64 5.74 -22.00 8.18
C GLU A 64 6.23 -20.67 7.58
N TYR A 65 7.53 -20.50 7.40
CA TYR A 65 8.09 -19.35 6.74
C TYR A 65 7.56 -19.17 5.31
N PHE A 66 7.63 -20.22 4.48
CA PHE A 66 7.14 -20.14 3.11
C PHE A 66 5.62 -20.01 3.02
N LEU A 67 4.87 -20.57 3.98
CA LEU A 67 3.43 -20.35 4.05
C LEU A 67 3.12 -18.86 4.25
N TRP A 68 3.73 -18.23 5.24
CA TRP A 68 3.51 -16.81 5.50
C TRP A 68 4.07 -15.91 4.39
N PHE A 69 5.20 -16.28 3.80
CA PHE A 69 5.78 -15.57 2.67
C PHE A 69 4.86 -15.63 1.43
N THR A 70 4.24 -16.78 1.17
CA THR A 70 3.25 -16.94 0.09
C THR A 70 1.98 -16.13 0.38
N LEU A 71 1.49 -16.15 1.62
CA LEU A 71 0.31 -15.36 2.00
C LEU A 71 0.56 -13.85 1.89
N LEU A 72 1.76 -13.40 2.28
CA LEU A 72 2.19 -12.02 2.06
C LEU A 72 2.20 -11.65 0.57
N SER A 73 2.74 -12.53 -0.26
CA SER A 73 2.77 -12.35 -1.72
C SER A 73 1.36 -12.29 -2.29
N LEU A 74 0.45 -13.16 -1.82
CA LEU A 74 -0.96 -13.17 -2.22
C LEU A 74 -1.63 -11.82 -1.92
N GLY A 75 -1.41 -11.26 -0.72
CA GLY A 75 -1.92 -9.94 -0.34
C GLY A 75 -1.44 -8.85 -1.30
N VAL A 76 -0.15 -8.87 -1.64
CA VAL A 76 0.45 -7.90 -2.56
C VAL A 76 -0.11 -8.01 -3.98
N PHE A 77 -0.16 -9.21 -4.55
CA PHE A 77 -0.73 -9.43 -5.88
C PHE A 77 -2.21 -9.07 -5.92
N GLY A 78 -2.97 -9.51 -4.90
CA GLY A 78 -4.39 -9.19 -4.78
C GLY A 78 -4.66 -7.69 -4.73
N PHE A 79 -3.82 -6.92 -4.03
CA PHE A 79 -3.94 -5.47 -3.97
C PHE A 79 -3.78 -4.81 -5.35
N PHE A 80 -2.76 -5.20 -6.14
CA PHE A 80 -2.50 -4.58 -7.44
C PHE A 80 -3.51 -4.95 -8.54
N ILE A 81 -4.17 -6.10 -8.43
CA ILE A 81 -5.21 -6.52 -9.39
C ILE A 81 -6.61 -6.08 -8.99
N SER A 82 -6.82 -5.65 -7.74
CA SER A 82 -8.15 -5.24 -7.26
C SER A 82 -8.57 -3.90 -7.87
N THR A 83 -9.80 -3.86 -8.38
CA THR A 83 -10.46 -2.65 -8.87
C THR A 83 -11.62 -2.20 -7.97
N ASP A 84 -11.90 -2.93 -6.90
CA ASP A 84 -12.85 -2.59 -5.86
C ASP A 84 -12.12 -2.06 -4.62
N LEU A 85 -12.55 -0.92 -4.08
CA LEU A 85 -11.86 -0.24 -2.97
C LEU A 85 -11.80 -1.08 -1.70
N PHE A 86 -12.89 -1.77 -1.36
CA PHE A 86 -12.92 -2.60 -0.16
C PHE A 86 -12.05 -3.85 -0.31
N THR A 87 -12.09 -4.48 -1.48
CA THR A 87 -11.25 -5.65 -1.77
C THR A 87 -9.77 -5.29 -1.78
N MET A 88 -9.41 -4.11 -2.32
CA MET A 88 -8.06 -3.57 -2.25
C MET A 88 -7.61 -3.37 -0.79
N PHE A 89 -8.46 -2.76 0.03
CA PHE A 89 -8.21 -2.60 1.47
C PHE A 89 -8.04 -3.94 2.18
N MET A 90 -8.88 -4.92 1.87
CA MET A 90 -8.80 -6.26 2.45
C MET A 90 -7.47 -6.95 2.13
N PHE A 91 -6.98 -6.88 0.89
CA PHE A 91 -5.68 -7.45 0.52
C PHE A 91 -4.51 -6.74 1.20
N TYR A 92 -4.62 -5.44 1.44
CA TYR A 92 -3.67 -4.71 2.28
C TYR A 92 -3.62 -5.28 3.70
N GLU A 93 -4.76 -5.50 4.34
CA GLU A 93 -4.84 -6.09 5.69
C GLU A 93 -4.32 -7.55 5.71
N VAL A 94 -4.62 -8.34 4.69
CA VAL A 94 -4.10 -9.72 4.54
C VAL A 94 -2.58 -9.74 4.47
N ALA A 95 -1.93 -8.72 3.90
CA ALA A 95 -0.48 -8.64 3.87
C ALA A 95 0.16 -8.28 5.23
N LEU A 96 -0.56 -7.58 6.10
CA LEU A 96 -0.04 -7.13 7.41
C LEU A 96 0.27 -8.28 8.37
N ILE A 97 -0.63 -9.26 8.48
CA ILE A 97 -0.49 -10.39 9.43
C ILE A 97 0.77 -11.21 9.15
N PRO A 98 1.00 -11.67 7.90
CA PRO A 98 2.23 -12.37 7.57
C PRO A 98 3.49 -11.55 7.85
N MET A 99 3.43 -10.24 7.59
CA MET A 99 4.57 -9.35 7.80
C MET A 99 4.99 -9.30 9.27
N TYR A 100 4.01 -9.17 10.18
CA TYR A 100 4.25 -9.24 11.62
C TYR A 100 4.93 -10.54 12.04
N LEU A 101 4.42 -11.68 11.57
CA LEU A 101 4.93 -12.99 11.93
C LEU A 101 6.33 -13.26 11.33
N LEU A 102 6.53 -12.90 10.07
CA LEU A 102 7.81 -13.08 9.39
C LEU A 102 8.94 -12.29 10.06
N ILE A 103 8.68 -11.07 10.51
CA ILE A 103 9.66 -10.26 11.24
C ILE A 103 9.80 -10.75 12.67
N GLY A 104 8.71 -11.00 13.38
CA GLY A 104 8.71 -11.38 14.79
C GLY A 104 9.38 -12.74 15.07
N ILE A 105 9.21 -13.72 14.17
CA ILE A 105 9.73 -15.08 14.35
C ILE A 105 11.14 -15.20 13.76
N TRP A 106 11.32 -14.89 12.47
CA TRP A 106 12.57 -15.11 11.73
C TRP A 106 13.47 -13.86 11.63
N GLY A 107 13.04 -12.75 12.18
CA GLY A 107 13.83 -11.52 12.23
C GLY A 107 15.06 -11.59 13.13
N SER A 108 15.87 -10.56 13.10
CA SER A 108 17.09 -10.40 13.91
C SER A 108 17.06 -9.12 14.75
N GLY A 109 17.93 -9.05 15.75
CA GLY A 109 18.01 -7.87 16.62
C GLY A 109 16.74 -7.68 17.47
N ARG A 110 16.22 -6.45 17.54
CA ARG A 110 15.00 -6.11 18.30
C ARG A 110 13.73 -6.45 17.50
N LYS A 111 13.65 -7.66 16.98
CA LYS A 111 12.61 -8.12 16.04
C LYS A 111 11.18 -7.97 16.57
N GLU A 112 10.94 -8.27 17.83
CA GLU A 112 9.60 -8.17 18.45
C GLU A 112 9.12 -6.71 18.51
N TYR A 113 10.00 -5.81 18.93
CA TYR A 113 9.72 -4.38 18.95
C TYR A 113 9.47 -3.85 17.53
N ALA A 114 10.31 -4.23 16.58
CA ALA A 114 10.20 -3.80 15.19
C ALA A 114 8.90 -4.30 14.54
N ALA A 115 8.54 -5.57 14.74
CA ALA A 115 7.31 -6.16 14.24
C ALA A 115 6.08 -5.46 14.83
N MET A 116 6.06 -5.25 16.16
CA MET A 116 4.95 -4.59 16.83
C MET A 116 4.80 -3.12 16.38
N LYS A 117 5.90 -2.36 16.32
CA LYS A 117 5.90 -0.97 15.88
C LYS A 117 5.38 -0.82 14.45
N LEU A 118 5.88 -1.67 13.54
CA LEU A 118 5.42 -1.73 12.15
C LEU A 118 3.91 -1.98 12.09
N THR A 119 3.44 -3.03 12.75
CA THR A 119 2.04 -3.42 12.68
C THR A 119 1.11 -2.36 13.26
N LEU A 120 1.44 -1.79 14.43
CA LEU A 120 0.61 -0.75 15.04
C LEU A 120 0.54 0.53 14.19
N MET A 121 1.67 0.92 13.57
CA MET A 121 1.69 2.08 12.68
C MET A 121 0.86 1.83 11.41
N LEU A 122 0.99 0.66 10.79
CA LEU A 122 0.24 0.33 9.58
C LEU A 122 -1.25 0.14 9.87
N MET A 123 -1.63 -0.47 11.01
CA MET A 123 -3.04 -0.54 11.44
C MET A 123 -3.62 0.85 11.73
N GLY A 124 -2.84 1.77 12.29
CA GLY A 124 -3.25 3.16 12.43
C GLY A 124 -3.52 3.83 11.08
N GLY A 125 -2.65 3.56 10.09
CA GLY A 125 -2.84 4.02 8.71
C GLY A 125 -4.08 3.42 8.05
N SER A 126 -4.31 2.12 8.24
CA SER A 126 -5.47 1.43 7.67
C SER A 126 -6.81 1.91 8.24
N ALA A 127 -6.84 2.35 9.49
CA ALA A 127 -8.04 2.97 10.05
C ALA A 127 -8.41 4.26 9.29
N PHE A 128 -7.44 5.11 8.95
CA PHE A 128 -7.68 6.28 8.10
C PHE A 128 -8.16 5.89 6.71
N LEU A 129 -7.58 4.83 6.12
CA LEU A 129 -8.01 4.31 4.82
C LEU A 129 -9.46 3.84 4.84
N LEU A 130 -9.85 3.08 5.85
CA LEU A 130 -11.21 2.56 5.96
C LEU A 130 -12.24 3.70 6.05
N ILE A 131 -11.97 4.70 6.91
CA ILE A 131 -12.84 5.88 7.01
C ILE A 131 -12.91 6.63 5.67
N GLY A 132 -11.78 6.80 5.00
CA GLY A 132 -11.72 7.46 3.70
C GLY A 132 -12.47 6.70 2.60
N ILE A 133 -12.33 5.37 2.53
CA ILE A 133 -13.04 4.51 1.57
C ILE A 133 -14.54 4.59 1.78
N LEU A 134 -15.01 4.51 3.03
CA LEU A 134 -16.42 4.68 3.35
C LEU A 134 -16.90 6.09 2.98
N GLY A 135 -16.07 7.10 3.20
CA GLY A 135 -16.37 8.47 2.79
C GLY A 135 -16.52 8.64 1.28
N ILE A 136 -15.65 8.04 0.48
CA ILE A 136 -15.77 8.00 -0.98
C ILE A 136 -17.06 7.26 -1.38
N PHE A 137 -17.32 6.09 -0.80
CA PHE A 137 -18.49 5.29 -1.11
C PHE A 137 -19.79 6.09 -0.91
N TYR A 138 -19.96 6.69 0.26
CA TYR A 138 -21.16 7.50 0.52
C TYR A 138 -21.17 8.82 -0.26
N GLY A 139 -20.02 9.42 -0.52
CA GLY A 139 -19.89 10.62 -1.35
C GLY A 139 -20.25 10.37 -2.81
N ALA A 140 -20.01 9.16 -3.31
CA ALA A 140 -20.39 8.72 -4.66
C ALA A 140 -21.86 8.22 -4.77
N GLY A 141 -22.66 8.34 -3.69
CA GLY A 141 -24.06 7.93 -3.69
C GLY A 141 -24.36 6.57 -3.06
N GLY A 142 -23.33 5.82 -2.63
CA GLY A 142 -23.50 4.54 -1.92
C GLY A 142 -23.91 3.35 -2.80
N GLU A 143 -23.68 3.43 -4.10
CA GLU A 143 -24.15 2.41 -5.07
C GLU A 143 -23.07 1.44 -5.52
N THR A 144 -21.79 1.83 -5.43
CA THR A 144 -20.68 1.01 -5.93
C THR A 144 -19.40 1.25 -5.14
N MET A 145 -18.60 0.19 -4.97
CA MET A 145 -17.20 0.25 -4.47
C MET A 145 -16.18 0.13 -5.61
N ASN A 146 -16.63 -0.07 -6.84
CA ASN A 146 -15.75 -0.21 -7.99
C ASN A 146 -15.12 1.14 -8.35
N LEU A 147 -13.80 1.18 -8.37
CA LEU A 147 -13.00 2.36 -8.63
C LEU A 147 -13.31 3.01 -9.99
N LEU A 148 -13.53 2.18 -11.03
CA LEU A 148 -13.82 2.68 -12.39
C LEU A 148 -15.22 3.30 -12.51
N GLU A 149 -16.18 2.79 -11.75
CA GLU A 149 -17.54 3.32 -11.70
C GLU A 149 -17.57 4.61 -10.89
N ILE A 150 -16.92 4.61 -9.70
CA ILE A 150 -16.79 5.81 -8.85
C ILE A 150 -16.12 6.95 -9.60
N ALA A 151 -15.10 6.66 -10.41
CA ALA A 151 -14.41 7.69 -11.20
C ALA A 151 -15.32 8.40 -12.22
N LYS A 152 -16.44 7.79 -12.62
CA LYS A 152 -17.45 8.39 -13.51
C LYS A 152 -18.51 9.21 -12.76
N LEU A 153 -18.58 9.02 -11.44
CA LEU A 153 -19.53 9.71 -10.58
C LEU A 153 -18.89 11.01 -10.06
N HIS A 154 -19.72 12.03 -9.84
CA HIS A 154 -19.25 13.27 -9.24
C HIS A 154 -19.28 13.17 -7.71
N ILE A 155 -18.13 13.14 -7.08
CA ILE A 155 -18.01 13.24 -5.63
C ILE A 155 -18.05 14.73 -5.26
N PRO A 156 -18.93 15.18 -4.35
CA PRO A 156 -19.00 16.58 -3.94
C PRO A 156 -17.64 17.09 -3.40
N ASP A 157 -17.26 18.33 -3.77
CA ASP A 157 -15.97 18.92 -3.40
C ASP A 157 -15.73 18.93 -1.90
N THR A 158 -16.78 19.20 -1.09
CA THR A 158 -16.71 19.17 0.36
C THR A 158 -16.31 17.78 0.90
N MET A 159 -16.78 16.72 0.26
CA MET A 159 -16.41 15.35 0.61
C MET A 159 -14.98 15.04 0.17
N GLN A 160 -14.58 15.49 -1.03
CA GLN A 160 -13.21 15.35 -1.49
C GLN A 160 -12.22 16.05 -0.55
N HIS A 161 -12.51 17.29 -0.14
CA HIS A 161 -11.67 18.05 0.79
C HIS A 161 -11.52 17.37 2.17
N LEU A 162 -12.55 16.67 2.63
CA LEU A 162 -12.55 15.99 3.93
C LEU A 162 -11.83 14.63 3.88
N PHE A 163 -12.11 13.81 2.85
CA PHE A 163 -11.66 12.43 2.81
C PHE A 163 -10.33 12.23 2.07
N PHE A 164 -9.94 13.14 1.18
CA PHE A 164 -8.64 13.10 0.51
C PHE A 164 -7.46 13.00 1.49
N PRO A 165 -7.32 13.88 2.51
CA PRO A 165 -6.19 13.80 3.42
C PRO A 165 -6.18 12.50 4.23
N LEU A 166 -7.34 11.92 4.57
CA LEU A 166 -7.41 10.66 5.29
C LEU A 166 -6.88 9.49 4.43
N ILE A 167 -7.29 9.41 3.17
CA ILE A 167 -6.82 8.36 2.26
C ILE A 167 -5.34 8.56 1.94
N PHE A 168 -4.94 9.80 1.63
CA PHE A 168 -3.54 10.09 1.32
C PHE A 168 -2.61 9.80 2.50
N LEU A 169 -3.01 10.16 3.72
CA LEU A 169 -2.26 9.82 4.94
C LEU A 169 -2.24 8.31 5.19
N GLY A 170 -3.37 7.63 5.03
CA GLY A 170 -3.45 6.19 5.23
C GLY A 170 -2.48 5.42 4.32
N PHE A 171 -2.49 5.71 3.04
CA PHE A 171 -1.49 5.16 2.10
C PHE A 171 -0.09 5.74 2.34
N GLY A 172 0.02 6.98 2.76
CA GLY A 172 1.28 7.62 3.12
C GLY A 172 1.98 6.96 4.31
N VAL A 173 1.23 6.50 5.31
CA VAL A 173 1.78 5.69 6.42
C VAL A 173 2.39 4.41 5.88
N LEU A 174 1.74 3.71 4.95
CA LEU A 174 2.28 2.53 4.28
C LEU A 174 3.51 2.86 3.42
N GLY A 175 3.53 4.01 2.77
CA GLY A 175 4.67 4.53 2.01
C GLY A 175 5.77 5.18 2.86
N ALA A 176 5.66 5.11 4.20
CA ALA A 176 6.58 5.74 5.16
C ALA A 176 6.73 7.26 5.00
N LEU A 177 5.62 7.97 4.76
CA LEU A 177 5.58 9.42 4.69
C LEU A 177 5.91 10.04 6.08
N PHE A 178 6.71 11.11 6.08
CA PHE A 178 6.94 11.91 7.29
C PHE A 178 5.60 12.50 7.82
N PRO A 179 5.32 12.46 9.12
CA PRO A 179 6.15 11.99 10.25
C PRO A 179 5.99 10.48 10.60
N PHE A 180 5.20 9.73 9.84
CA PHE A 180 4.84 8.34 10.12
C PHE A 180 5.83 7.30 9.59
N HIS A 181 7.05 7.70 9.24
CA HIS A 181 8.08 6.86 8.61
C HIS A 181 8.90 6.00 9.58
N THR A 182 8.82 6.27 10.90
CA THR A 182 9.77 5.73 11.89
C THR A 182 9.70 4.20 12.08
N TRP A 183 8.67 3.55 11.59
CA TRP A 183 8.53 2.09 11.60
C TRP A 183 9.39 1.41 10.52
N SER A 184 9.64 2.10 9.40
CA SER A 184 10.31 1.53 8.23
C SER A 184 11.77 1.12 8.51
N PRO A 185 12.66 1.96 9.06
CA PRO A 185 14.03 1.56 9.37
C PRO A 185 14.12 0.37 10.34
N ASP A 186 13.32 0.38 11.41
CA ASP A 186 13.30 -0.71 12.40
C ASP A 186 12.79 -2.02 11.77
N GLY A 187 11.70 -1.92 10.97
CA GLY A 187 11.12 -3.05 10.26
C GLY A 187 12.10 -3.70 9.28
N HIS A 188 12.75 -2.89 8.44
CA HIS A 188 13.73 -3.37 7.45
C HIS A 188 14.97 -3.98 8.09
N ALA A 189 15.55 -3.31 9.10
CA ALA A 189 16.74 -3.78 9.76
C ALA A 189 16.52 -5.13 10.45
N SER A 190 15.34 -5.32 11.05
CA SER A 190 15.00 -6.55 11.77
C SER A 190 14.53 -7.68 10.86
N ALA A 191 13.96 -7.39 9.70
CA ALA A 191 13.39 -8.40 8.79
C ALA A 191 14.46 -9.35 8.21
N PRO A 192 14.08 -10.64 7.93
CA PRO A 192 14.87 -11.52 7.08
C PRO A 192 15.09 -10.89 5.70
N THR A 193 16.20 -11.20 5.04
CA THR A 193 16.61 -10.53 3.79
C THR A 193 15.52 -10.56 2.71
N ALA A 194 14.92 -11.72 2.45
CA ALA A 194 13.86 -11.82 1.44
C ALA A 194 12.59 -11.05 1.81
N VAL A 195 12.23 -11.03 3.10
CA VAL A 195 11.09 -10.25 3.61
C VAL A 195 11.39 -8.75 3.47
N SER A 196 12.61 -8.32 3.78
CA SER A 196 13.05 -6.93 3.60
C SER A 196 13.04 -6.52 2.12
N MET A 197 13.45 -7.42 1.20
CA MET A 197 13.36 -7.18 -0.25
C MET A 197 11.91 -6.97 -0.71
N LEU A 198 10.98 -7.84 -0.27
CA LEU A 198 9.57 -7.72 -0.61
C LEU A 198 8.95 -6.46 0.02
N HIS A 199 9.33 -6.14 1.24
CA HIS A 199 8.88 -4.96 1.94
C HIS A 199 9.32 -3.67 1.22
N ALA A 200 10.61 -3.47 1.01
CA ALA A 200 11.13 -2.28 0.34
C ALA A 200 10.75 -2.21 -1.13
N GLY A 201 10.83 -3.34 -1.82
CA GLY A 201 10.63 -3.41 -3.26
C GLY A 201 9.17 -3.29 -3.70
N VAL A 202 8.24 -3.76 -2.88
CA VAL A 202 6.83 -3.88 -3.28
C VAL A 202 5.87 -3.29 -2.25
N LEU A 203 5.94 -3.71 -0.98
CA LEU A 203 4.91 -3.38 0.01
C LEU A 203 4.79 -1.87 0.22
N MET A 204 5.91 -1.15 0.34
CA MET A 204 5.88 0.31 0.45
C MET A 204 5.34 0.99 -0.81
N LYS A 205 5.48 0.35 -1.98
CA LYS A 205 4.93 0.86 -3.24
C LYS A 205 3.42 0.72 -3.35
N LEU A 206 2.78 -0.17 -2.56
CA LEU A 206 1.32 -0.17 -2.41
C LEU A 206 0.82 1.19 -1.92
N GLY A 207 1.58 1.83 -0.98
CA GLY A 207 1.28 3.18 -0.51
C GLY A 207 1.28 4.21 -1.63
N GLY A 208 2.36 4.26 -2.42
CA GLY A 208 2.45 5.16 -3.58
C GLY A 208 1.38 4.89 -4.64
N TYR A 209 1.19 3.60 -4.98
CA TYR A 209 0.15 3.18 -5.92
C TYR A 209 -1.25 3.59 -5.44
N GLY A 210 -1.56 3.38 -4.15
CA GLY A 210 -2.84 3.78 -3.58
C GLY A 210 -3.05 5.30 -3.54
N CYS A 211 -2.00 6.09 -3.27
CA CYS A 211 -2.07 7.55 -3.35
C CYS A 211 -2.45 8.01 -4.76
N PHE A 212 -1.82 7.47 -5.81
CA PHE A 212 -2.15 7.82 -7.19
C PHE A 212 -3.52 7.29 -7.60
N ARG A 213 -3.77 6.00 -7.37
CA ARG A 213 -4.92 5.27 -7.89
C ARG A 213 -6.22 5.60 -7.19
N VAL A 214 -6.19 5.85 -5.89
CA VAL A 214 -7.38 6.12 -5.08
C VAL A 214 -7.46 7.60 -4.73
N ALA A 215 -6.44 8.14 -4.03
CA ALA A 215 -6.55 9.51 -3.53
C ALA A 215 -6.60 10.54 -4.68
N MET A 216 -5.57 10.57 -5.52
CA MET A 216 -5.45 11.63 -6.54
C MET A 216 -6.41 11.43 -7.71
N TYR A 217 -6.65 10.18 -8.10
CA TYR A 217 -7.49 9.89 -9.26
C TYR A 217 -8.99 10.09 -8.98
N LEU A 218 -9.49 9.62 -7.81
CA LEU A 218 -10.90 9.75 -7.46
C LEU A 218 -11.28 11.13 -6.90
N MET A 219 -10.30 11.88 -6.37
CA MET A 219 -10.55 13.15 -5.67
C MET A 219 -9.62 14.27 -6.18
N PRO A 220 -9.75 14.69 -7.45
CA PRO A 220 -8.88 15.70 -8.05
C PRO A 220 -8.98 17.07 -7.35
N GLU A 221 -10.17 17.51 -6.93
CA GLU A 221 -10.36 18.77 -6.20
C GLU A 221 -9.75 18.70 -4.79
N GLY A 222 -9.86 17.54 -4.13
CA GLY A 222 -9.15 17.27 -2.87
C GLY A 222 -7.63 17.34 -3.06
N ALA A 223 -7.12 16.76 -4.15
CA ALA A 223 -5.70 16.81 -4.50
C ALA A 223 -5.22 18.24 -4.80
N ALA A 224 -6.02 19.04 -5.49
CA ALA A 224 -5.72 20.44 -5.76
C ALA A 224 -5.64 21.28 -4.47
N MET A 225 -6.57 21.06 -3.53
CA MET A 225 -6.61 21.79 -2.25
C MET A 225 -5.46 21.42 -1.32
N TRP A 226 -5.18 20.13 -1.17
CA TRP A 226 -4.20 19.62 -0.21
C TRP A 226 -2.80 19.39 -0.80
N GLY A 227 -2.64 19.56 -2.11
CA GLY A 227 -1.42 19.27 -2.84
C GLY A 227 -0.18 19.93 -2.26
N ASP A 228 -0.25 21.22 -1.95
CA ASP A 228 0.87 21.98 -1.39
C ASP A 228 1.30 21.44 -0.01
N VAL A 229 0.34 21.07 0.84
CA VAL A 229 0.62 20.49 2.17
C VAL A 229 1.35 19.18 2.03
N PHE A 230 0.85 18.29 1.17
CA PHE A 230 1.50 16.97 0.97
C PHE A 230 2.81 17.10 0.20
N LEU A 231 2.96 18.07 -0.70
CA LEU A 231 4.23 18.39 -1.34
C LEU A 231 5.31 18.78 -0.32
N VAL A 232 4.96 19.61 0.66
CA VAL A 232 5.88 19.96 1.75
C VAL A 232 6.24 18.74 2.59
N LEU A 233 5.25 17.92 2.99
CA LEU A 233 5.50 16.70 3.78
C LEU A 233 6.38 15.70 3.03
N THR A 234 6.14 15.48 1.74
CA THR A 234 6.96 14.57 0.92
C THR A 234 8.36 15.13 0.71
N THR A 235 8.52 16.44 0.53
CA THR A 235 9.83 17.09 0.44
C THR A 235 10.62 16.94 1.73
N ILE A 236 9.97 17.12 2.90
CA ILE A 236 10.59 16.87 4.20
C ILE A 236 11.01 15.40 4.31
N SER A 237 10.16 14.46 3.88
CA SER A 237 10.51 13.04 3.89
C SER A 237 11.77 12.73 3.09
N VAL A 238 11.90 13.29 1.88
CA VAL A 238 13.08 13.09 1.01
C VAL A 238 14.34 13.67 1.65
N VAL A 239 14.27 14.92 2.09
CA VAL A 239 15.41 15.62 2.69
C VAL A 239 15.84 14.95 3.99
N TYR A 240 14.89 14.68 4.89
CA TYR A 240 15.14 14.01 6.16
C TYR A 240 15.74 12.61 5.96
N GLY A 241 15.14 11.82 5.06
CA GLY A 241 15.62 10.47 4.73
C GLY A 241 17.05 10.49 4.20
N ALA A 242 17.38 11.42 3.29
CA ALA A 242 18.71 11.56 2.72
C ALA A 242 19.76 11.90 3.80
N PHE A 243 19.48 12.88 4.66
CA PHE A 243 20.38 13.23 5.76
C PHE A 243 20.49 12.11 6.81
N SER A 244 19.39 11.44 7.11
CA SER A 244 19.36 10.31 8.04
C SER A 244 20.24 9.16 7.57
N ALA A 245 20.21 8.85 6.26
CA ALA A 245 21.00 7.79 5.66
C ALA A 245 22.53 8.03 5.78
N VAL A 246 22.98 9.28 5.69
CA VAL A 246 24.40 9.63 5.81
C VAL A 246 24.98 9.31 7.19
N VAL A 247 24.16 9.38 8.23
CA VAL A 247 24.61 9.15 9.63
C VAL A 247 24.56 7.67 10.01
N GLN A 248 23.87 6.82 9.25
CA GLN A 248 23.75 5.41 9.56
C GLN A 248 25.02 4.63 9.25
N THR A 249 25.33 3.66 10.10
CA THR A 249 26.47 2.75 9.93
C THR A 249 26.06 1.35 9.47
N ASP A 250 24.79 0.97 9.64
CA ASP A 250 24.24 -0.32 9.21
C ASP A 250 23.64 -0.17 7.81
N LEU A 251 24.06 -1.04 6.87
CA LEU A 251 23.57 -1.03 5.49
C LEU A 251 22.07 -1.24 5.36
N LYS A 252 21.45 -2.01 6.26
CA LYS A 252 20.00 -2.20 6.25
C LYS A 252 19.25 -0.92 6.64
N TYR A 253 19.77 -0.16 7.61
CA TYR A 253 19.20 1.14 7.99
C TYR A 253 19.42 2.21 6.91
N ILE A 254 20.55 2.18 6.19
CA ILE A 254 20.80 3.10 5.07
C ILE A 254 19.79 2.85 3.94
N ASN A 255 19.48 1.58 3.68
CA ASN A 255 18.60 1.18 2.57
C ASN A 255 17.10 1.31 2.92
N ALA A 256 16.75 1.49 4.18
CA ALA A 256 15.38 1.62 4.68
C ALA A 256 14.86 3.05 4.61
#